data_9bdfe1c588f64ea38f85bc9a94870c2a
#
_entry.id   9bdfe1c588f64ea38f85bc9a94870c2a
#
_cell.length_a   1.000
_cell.length_b   1.000
_cell.length_c   1.000
_cell.angle_alpha   90.00
_cell.angle_beta   90.00
_cell.angle_gamma   90.00
#
_symmetry.space_group_name_H-M   'P 1'
#
loop_
_entity.id
_entity.type
_entity.pdbx_description
1 polymer ?
#
loop_
_entity_poly.entity_id
_entity_poly.type
_entity_poly.pdbx_seq_one_letter_code
_entity_poly.pdbx_strand_id
1 'polypeptide(L)'
;ILNADIVVGNDSTAWCNLANSAFRASGQWDPTIVSDGLPTMAMQASVLEKTLLPYDITLQSEDIKMSSVLELNSKTGEFTGINSKRANKFYKREYRSGYTVPRII
;
A
#
# COMPACT_ATOMS: atom_id res chain seq x y z
N ILE A 1 -16.13 0.78 -29.45
CA ILE A 1 -15.56 1.49 -28.29
C ILE A 1 -15.54 0.49 -27.15
N LEU A 2 -14.38 0.20 -26.61
CA LEU A 2 -14.23 -0.64 -25.41
C LEU A 2 -14.66 0.15 -24.18
N ASN A 3 -15.43 -0.45 -23.30
CA ASN A 3 -15.86 0.18 -22.03
C ASN A 3 -14.68 0.46 -21.07
N ALA A 4 -13.59 -0.27 -21.22
CA ALA A 4 -12.33 0.00 -20.56
C ALA A 4 -11.22 -0.19 -21.58
N ASP A 5 -10.56 0.88 -21.96
CA ASP A 5 -9.37 0.81 -22.81
C ASP A 5 -8.16 0.30 -22.00
N ILE A 6 -7.06 0.02 -22.71
CA ILE A 6 -5.87 -0.54 -22.10
C ILE A 6 -5.24 0.41 -21.06
N VAL A 7 -5.37 1.72 -21.25
CA VAL A 7 -4.84 2.73 -20.33
C VAL A 7 -5.62 2.70 -19.00
N VAL A 8 -6.94 2.75 -19.07
CA VAL A 8 -7.82 2.67 -17.90
C VAL A 8 -7.64 1.33 -17.17
N GLY A 9 -7.54 0.23 -17.91
CA GLY A 9 -7.29 -1.09 -17.34
C GLY A 9 -5.93 -1.18 -16.65
N ASN A 10 -4.89 -0.59 -17.25
CA ASN A 10 -3.56 -0.52 -16.66
C ASN A 10 -3.55 0.30 -15.35
N ASP A 11 -4.18 1.47 -15.36
CA ASP A 11 -4.24 2.35 -14.19
C ASP A 11 -4.99 1.68 -13.04
N SER A 12 -6.12 1.06 -13.31
CA SER A 12 -6.88 0.31 -12.31
C SER A 12 -6.06 -0.83 -11.69
N THR A 13 -5.33 -1.58 -12.52
CA THR A 13 -4.44 -2.64 -12.05
C THR A 13 -3.26 -2.09 -11.25
N ALA A 14 -2.69 -0.96 -11.67
CA ALA A 14 -1.61 -0.29 -10.95
C ALA A 14 -2.04 0.12 -9.52
N TRP A 15 -3.23 0.69 -9.35
CA TRP A 15 -3.79 1.02 -8.05
C TRP A 15 -3.90 -0.20 -7.13
N CYS A 16 -4.41 -1.32 -7.65
CA CYS A 16 -4.50 -2.56 -6.89
C CYS A 16 -3.11 -3.09 -6.47
N ASN A 17 -2.14 -3.02 -7.36
CA ASN A 17 -0.77 -3.45 -7.08
C ASN A 17 -0.08 -2.55 -6.05
N LEU A 18 -0.30 -1.23 -6.10
CA LEU A 18 0.20 -0.29 -5.11
C LEU A 18 -0.39 -0.57 -3.72
N ALA A 19 -1.70 -0.78 -3.63
CA ALA A 19 -2.37 -1.15 -2.38
C ALA A 19 -1.84 -2.48 -1.82
N ASN A 20 -1.62 -3.48 -2.66
CA ASN A 20 -1.04 -4.76 -2.26
C ASN A 20 0.41 -4.61 -1.78
N SER A 21 1.21 -3.78 -2.44
CA SER A 21 2.58 -3.47 -2.01
C SER A 21 2.61 -2.77 -0.65
N ALA A 22 1.71 -1.81 -0.43
CA ALA A 22 1.54 -1.13 0.84
C ALA A 22 1.12 -2.11 1.96
N PHE A 23 0.16 -2.99 1.68
CA PHE A 23 -0.27 -4.02 2.62
C PHE A 23 0.87 -4.96 3.00
N ARG A 24 1.63 -5.46 2.04
CA ARG A 24 2.77 -6.37 2.28
C ARG A 24 3.94 -5.69 2.98
N ALA A 25 4.11 -4.38 2.79
CA ALA A 25 5.10 -3.56 3.47
C ALA A 25 4.62 -3.05 4.84
N SER A 26 3.37 -3.34 5.24
CA SER A 26 2.79 -2.87 6.49
C SER A 26 3.56 -3.39 7.73
N GLY A 27 3.47 -2.64 8.79
CA GLY A 27 4.01 -2.97 10.12
C GLY A 27 2.90 -2.98 11.15
N GLN A 28 3.29 -2.92 12.41
CA GLN A 28 2.37 -2.76 13.51
C GLN A 28 1.66 -1.40 13.45
N TRP A 29 0.57 -1.29 14.17
CA TRP A 29 -0.14 -0.03 14.33
C TRP A 29 0.76 1.05 14.92
N ASP A 30 0.80 2.20 14.25
CA ASP A 30 1.56 3.37 14.67
C ASP A 30 0.62 4.58 14.84
N PRO A 31 0.33 5.00 16.08
CA PRO A 31 -0.56 6.12 16.32
C PRO A 31 -0.03 7.45 15.78
N THR A 32 1.29 7.59 15.60
CA THR A 32 1.86 8.83 15.06
C THR A 32 1.48 9.05 13.60
N ILE A 33 1.39 7.98 12.81
CA ILE A 33 0.91 8.05 11.43
C ILE A 33 -0.54 8.54 11.37
N VAL A 34 -1.35 8.15 12.34
CA VAL A 34 -2.76 8.56 12.43
C VAL A 34 -2.87 10.03 12.81
N SER A 35 -2.07 10.49 13.79
CA SER A 35 -2.09 11.89 14.26
C SER A 35 -1.55 12.86 13.21
N ASP A 36 -0.51 12.47 12.50
CA ASP A 36 0.17 13.30 11.49
C ASP A 36 -0.45 13.17 10.09
N GLY A 37 -1.39 12.24 9.94
CA GLY A 37 -2.06 11.94 8.69
C GLY A 37 -3.22 12.89 8.38
N LEU A 38 -4.07 12.44 7.46
CA LEU A 38 -5.28 13.17 7.10
C LEU A 38 -6.27 13.20 8.29
N PRO A 39 -7.00 14.30 8.51
CA PRO A 39 -7.97 14.40 9.61
C PRO A 39 -8.99 13.25 9.66
N THR A 40 -9.34 12.70 8.51
CA THR A 40 -10.25 11.55 8.39
C THR A 40 -9.67 10.24 8.95
N MET A 41 -8.34 10.10 9.01
CA MET A 41 -7.70 8.88 9.53
C MET A 41 -7.97 8.68 11.02
N ALA A 42 -7.92 9.74 11.82
CA ALA A 42 -8.21 9.67 13.25
C ALA A 42 -9.67 9.21 13.51
N MET A 43 -10.61 9.74 12.73
CA MET A 43 -12.02 9.35 12.81
C MET A 43 -12.20 7.87 12.41
N GLN A 44 -11.58 7.44 11.31
CA GLN A 44 -11.66 6.06 10.85
C GLN A 44 -11.02 5.09 11.84
N ALA A 45 -9.89 5.45 12.45
CA ALA A 45 -9.25 4.66 13.49
C ALA A 45 -10.15 4.47 14.70
N SER A 46 -10.84 5.53 15.15
CA SER A 46 -11.81 5.46 16.25
C SER A 46 -13.01 4.56 15.92
N VAL A 47 -13.50 4.61 14.69
CA VAL A 47 -14.59 3.71 14.23
C VAL A 47 -14.11 2.26 14.20
N LEU A 48 -12.90 2.01 13.68
CA LEU A 48 -12.31 0.68 13.64
C LEU A 48 -12.14 0.11 15.06
N GLU A 49 -11.60 0.88 15.98
CA GLU A 49 -11.42 0.48 17.37
C GLU A 49 -12.74 0.07 18.02
N LYS A 50 -13.79 0.89 17.87
CA LYS A 50 -15.13 0.57 18.39
C LYS A 50 -15.72 -0.69 17.75
N THR A 51 -15.45 -0.93 16.48
CA THR A 51 -15.93 -2.10 15.75
C THR A 51 -15.25 -3.39 16.21
N LEU A 52 -13.98 -3.31 16.57
CA LEU A 52 -13.16 -4.46 16.99
C LEU A 52 -13.32 -4.79 18.49
N LEU A 53 -13.70 -3.82 19.30
CA LEU A 53 -13.81 -3.96 20.76
C LEU A 53 -14.69 -5.14 21.19
N PRO A 54 -15.87 -5.44 20.61
CA PRO A 54 -16.69 -6.59 20.99
C PRO A 54 -16.02 -7.95 20.75
N TYR A 55 -14.95 -7.99 19.99
CA TYR A 55 -14.18 -9.20 19.67
C TYR A 55 -12.88 -9.32 20.44
N ASP A 56 -12.67 -8.49 21.45
CA ASP A 56 -11.44 -8.39 22.23
C ASP A 56 -10.18 -8.11 21.40
N ILE A 57 -10.36 -7.42 20.28
CA ILE A 57 -9.27 -7.00 19.38
C ILE A 57 -9.01 -5.51 19.60
N THR A 58 -7.78 -5.16 19.88
CA THR A 58 -7.32 -3.75 19.98
C THR A 58 -6.46 -3.39 18.77
N LEU A 59 -6.30 -2.10 18.52
CA LEU A 59 -5.43 -1.61 17.41
C LEU A 59 -3.96 -2.03 17.60
N GLN A 60 -3.54 -2.32 18.82
CA GLN A 60 -2.18 -2.79 19.16
C GLN A 60 -2.02 -4.31 19.03
N SER A 61 -3.09 -5.04 18.71
CA SER A 61 -3.01 -6.49 18.49
C SER A 61 -2.06 -6.82 17.32
N GLU A 62 -1.33 -7.92 17.43
CA GLU A 62 -0.34 -8.33 16.42
C GLU A 62 -0.95 -8.56 15.02
N ASP A 63 -2.22 -8.90 14.97
CA ASP A 63 -2.96 -9.13 13.73
C ASP A 63 -3.35 -7.82 13.01
N ILE A 64 -3.34 -6.69 13.71
CA ILE A 64 -3.65 -5.39 13.14
C ILE A 64 -2.39 -4.82 12.51
N LYS A 65 -2.44 -4.60 11.19
CA LYS A 65 -1.34 -4.06 10.41
C LYS A 65 -1.71 -2.68 9.87
N MET A 66 -0.73 -1.80 9.83
CA MET A 66 -0.87 -0.48 9.24
C MET A 66 0.25 -0.21 8.24
N SER A 67 -0.09 0.31 7.08
CA SER A 67 0.91 0.82 6.14
C SER A 67 1.44 2.16 6.63
N SER A 68 2.75 2.35 6.54
CA SER A 68 3.33 3.69 6.62
C SER A 68 2.90 4.52 5.42
N VAL A 69 2.98 5.85 5.54
CA VAL A 69 2.79 6.74 4.40
C VAL A 69 3.87 6.45 3.36
N LEU A 70 3.43 6.15 2.15
CA LEU A 70 4.30 5.84 1.01
C LEU A 70 4.15 6.92 -0.04
N GLU A 71 5.27 7.46 -0.48
CA GLU A 71 5.34 8.40 -1.58
C GLU A 71 5.61 7.65 -2.88
N LEU A 72 4.90 8.02 -3.94
CA LEU A 72 5.06 7.40 -5.25
C LEU A 72 5.62 8.41 -6.25
N ASN A 73 6.67 8.03 -6.96
CA ASN A 73 7.12 8.77 -8.12
C ASN A 73 6.25 8.40 -9.33
N SER A 74 5.39 9.29 -9.76
CA SER A 74 4.46 9.05 -10.86
C SER A 74 5.14 8.79 -12.20
N LYS A 75 6.39 9.22 -12.38
CA LYS A 75 7.15 9.01 -13.63
C LYS A 75 7.80 7.62 -13.70
N THR A 76 8.31 7.12 -12.58
CA THR A 76 8.99 5.83 -12.52
C THR A 76 8.08 4.71 -12.02
N GLY A 77 6.99 5.06 -11.33
CA GLY A 77 6.09 4.14 -10.66
C GLY A 77 6.69 3.50 -9.40
N GLU A 78 7.85 3.94 -8.96
CA GLU A 78 8.53 3.40 -7.77
C GLU A 78 8.23 4.24 -6.54
N PHE A 79 8.22 3.60 -5.39
CA PHE A 79 8.11 4.31 -4.12
C PHE A 79 9.39 5.07 -3.80
N THR A 80 9.24 6.26 -3.23
CA THR A 80 10.31 7.15 -2.80
C THR A 80 10.18 7.45 -1.29
N GLY A 81 11.16 8.17 -0.73
CA GLY A 81 11.16 8.53 0.68
C GLY A 81 11.66 7.43 1.61
N ILE A 82 11.50 7.67 2.91
CA ILE A 82 12.09 6.86 3.99
C ILE A 82 11.62 5.39 3.96
N ASN A 83 10.36 5.17 3.65
CA ASN A 83 9.74 3.84 3.68
C ASN A 83 9.82 3.09 2.34
N SER A 84 10.44 3.69 1.32
CA SER A 84 10.48 3.16 -0.04
C SER A 84 11.17 1.81 -0.17
N LYS A 85 12.25 1.60 0.56
CA LYS A 85 13.07 0.37 0.46
C LYS A 85 12.27 -0.90 0.75
N ARG A 86 11.39 -0.85 1.76
CA ARG A 86 10.54 -1.99 2.12
C ARG A 86 9.41 -2.18 1.12
N ALA A 87 8.77 -1.10 0.69
CA ALA A 87 7.68 -1.13 -0.28
C ALA A 87 8.14 -1.59 -1.66
N ASN A 88 9.31 -1.11 -2.11
CA ASN A 88 9.87 -1.46 -3.42
C ASN A 88 10.25 -2.94 -3.55
N LYS A 89 10.46 -3.67 -2.45
CA LYS A 89 10.63 -5.13 -2.53
C LYS A 89 9.41 -5.84 -3.11
N PHE A 90 8.23 -5.26 -2.96
CA PHE A 90 6.96 -5.83 -3.42
C PHE A 90 6.42 -5.18 -4.68
N TYR A 91 7.09 -4.14 -5.17
CA TYR A 91 6.67 -3.38 -6.35
C TYR A 91 6.82 -4.18 -7.65
N LYS A 92 7.91 -4.94 -7.78
CA LYS A 92 8.17 -5.79 -8.94
C LYS A 92 8.34 -7.25 -8.52
N ARG A 93 7.79 -8.12 -9.35
CA ARG A 93 8.03 -9.56 -9.21
C ARG A 93 9.46 -9.88 -9.66
N GLU A 94 10.15 -10.74 -8.93
CA GLU A 94 11.38 -11.35 -9.43
C GLU A 94 11.05 -12.27 -10.60
N TYR A 95 11.72 -12.04 -11.73
CA TYR A 95 11.57 -12.90 -12.89
C TYR A 95 12.39 -14.18 -12.71
N ARG A 96 11.87 -15.27 -13.24
CA ARG A 96 12.65 -16.52 -13.33
C ARG A 96 13.89 -16.27 -14.18
N SER A 97 15.00 -16.93 -13.82
CA SER A 97 16.24 -16.89 -14.62
C SER A 97 15.95 -17.24 -16.09
N GLY A 98 16.45 -16.41 -17.00
CA GLY A 98 16.22 -16.54 -18.44
C GLY A 98 14.92 -15.90 -18.98
N TYR A 99 14.02 -15.38 -18.09
CA TYR A 99 12.73 -14.77 -18.51
C TYR A 99 12.64 -13.34 -18.00
N THR A 100 13.56 -12.50 -18.40
CA THR A 100 13.53 -11.07 -18.08
C THR A 100 12.80 -10.29 -19.17
N VAL A 101 11.97 -9.33 -18.78
CA VAL A 101 11.35 -8.42 -19.73
C VAL A 101 12.41 -7.45 -20.25
N PRO A 102 12.63 -7.37 -21.59
CA PRO A 102 13.56 -6.40 -22.15
C PRO A 102 13.17 -4.98 -21.78
N ARG A 103 14.14 -4.14 -21.46
CA ARG A 103 13.88 -2.70 -21.38
C ARG A 103 13.64 -2.18 -22.79
N ILE A 104 12.47 -1.64 -23.03
CA ILE A 104 12.21 -0.85 -24.23
C ILE A 104 12.91 0.50 -24.00
N ILE A 105 13.93 0.75 -24.79
CA ILE A 105 14.68 2.01 -24.76
C ILE A 105 13.93 3.04 -25.60
#